data_92a9f9547570d2815a8e0ffd1b6a9b01
#
_entry.id   92a9f9547570d2815a8e0ffd1b6a9b01
#
_cell.length_a   1.000
_cell.length_b   1.000
_cell.length_c   1.000
_cell.angle_alpha   90.00
_cell.angle_beta   90.00
_cell.angle_gamma   90.00
#
_symmetry.space_group_name_H-M   'P 1'
#
loop_
_entity.id
_entity.type
_entity.pdbx_description
1 polymer ?
#
loop_
_entity_poly.entity_id
_entity_poly.type
_entity_poly.pdbx_seq_one_letter_code
_entity_poly.pdbx_strand_id
1 'polypeptide(L)'
;QVNELADLQPAANQVAIQVRAAGVNPADWYVVNGFFQLPPALPATPGFEAAGEILSVGAGVEGFAVGDRVLAVLPYLNDGTATFGAFAEQVVVPSSHILGIPANMEFVTAAAIPVMYGTAHIALTRRAQLQPGETLLVTGASGTTGSAAVQIGKRLGARVIATASGSEKVARVQQLGADV
;
A
#
# COMPACT_ATOMS: atom_id res chain seq x y z
N GLN A 1 -7.91 12.85 -17.50
CA GLN A 1 -8.36 12.29 -18.77
C GLN A 1 -8.29 10.78 -18.67
N VAL A 2 -9.32 10.05 -19.08
CA VAL A 2 -9.32 8.58 -19.18
C VAL A 2 -8.98 8.22 -20.63
N ASN A 3 -7.99 7.35 -20.81
CA ASN A 3 -7.54 6.91 -22.13
C ASN A 3 -7.60 5.38 -22.21
N GLU A 4 -7.87 4.84 -23.39
CA GLU A 4 -7.70 3.43 -23.68
C GLU A 4 -6.23 3.14 -23.99
N LEU A 5 -5.69 2.11 -23.37
CA LEU A 5 -4.33 1.62 -23.57
C LEU A 5 -4.40 0.15 -24.04
N ALA A 6 -3.35 -0.29 -24.74
CA ALA A 6 -3.22 -1.70 -25.09
C ALA A 6 -3.05 -2.57 -23.83
N ASP A 7 -3.49 -3.83 -23.92
CA ASP A 7 -3.29 -4.81 -22.86
C ASP A 7 -1.81 -4.95 -22.49
N LEU A 8 -1.56 -4.92 -21.18
CA LEU A 8 -0.20 -4.95 -20.66
C LEU A 8 0.34 -6.39 -20.70
N GLN A 9 1.58 -6.53 -21.19
CA GLN A 9 2.29 -7.81 -21.19
C GLN A 9 3.41 -7.76 -20.15
N PRO A 10 3.42 -8.69 -19.16
CA PRO A 10 4.47 -8.71 -18.15
C PRO A 10 5.80 -9.22 -18.75
N ALA A 11 6.89 -8.53 -18.44
CA ALA A 11 8.23 -8.99 -18.73
C ALA A 11 8.66 -10.12 -17.75
N ALA A 12 9.90 -10.60 -17.88
CA ALA A 12 10.45 -11.57 -16.94
C ALA A 12 10.36 -11.05 -15.49
N ASN A 13 9.99 -11.93 -14.55
CA ASN A 13 9.77 -11.65 -13.13
C ASN A 13 8.66 -10.63 -12.82
N GLN A 14 7.75 -10.39 -13.76
CA GLN A 14 6.60 -9.50 -13.57
C GLN A 14 5.29 -10.28 -13.70
N VAL A 15 4.22 -9.71 -13.17
CA VAL A 15 2.84 -10.16 -13.35
C VAL A 15 1.97 -9.02 -13.84
N ALA A 16 0.98 -9.33 -14.67
CA ALA A 16 -0.11 -8.42 -15.00
C ALA A 16 -1.30 -8.74 -14.11
N ILE A 17 -1.91 -7.71 -13.53
CA ILE A 17 -3.02 -7.82 -12.58
C ILE A 17 -4.24 -7.09 -13.15
N GLN A 18 -5.40 -7.75 -13.19
CA GLN A 18 -6.69 -7.10 -13.33
C GLN A 18 -7.02 -6.40 -12.01
N VAL A 19 -6.99 -5.09 -12.00
CA VAL A 19 -7.28 -4.30 -10.80
C VAL A 19 -8.77 -4.40 -10.46
N ARG A 20 -9.07 -4.78 -9.22
CA ARG A 20 -10.43 -4.82 -8.66
C ARG A 20 -10.68 -3.68 -7.69
N ALA A 21 -9.62 -3.18 -7.05
CA ALA A 21 -9.63 -2.00 -6.20
C ALA A 21 -8.24 -1.37 -6.16
N ALA A 22 -8.18 -0.06 -6.00
CA ALA A 22 -6.96 0.71 -5.79
C ALA A 22 -7.12 1.63 -4.59
N GLY A 23 -6.09 1.73 -3.75
CA GLY A 23 -6.05 2.67 -2.65
C GLY A 23 -5.70 4.07 -3.12
N VAL A 24 -6.34 5.09 -2.54
CA VAL A 24 -6.03 6.50 -2.81
C VAL A 24 -5.27 7.08 -1.62
N ASN A 25 -4.11 7.62 -1.88
CA ASN A 25 -3.19 8.13 -0.87
C ASN A 25 -2.84 9.62 -1.10
N PRO A 26 -2.47 10.37 -0.07
CA PRO A 26 -1.94 11.73 -0.26
C PRO A 26 -0.76 11.79 -1.23
N ALA A 27 0.04 10.72 -1.32
CA ALA A 27 1.16 10.62 -2.25
C ALA A 27 0.71 10.69 -3.72
N ASP A 28 -0.44 10.14 -4.07
CA ASP A 28 -1.00 10.22 -5.43
C ASP A 28 -1.29 11.66 -5.82
N TRP A 29 -1.83 12.44 -4.87
CA TRP A 29 -2.07 13.87 -5.07
C TRP A 29 -0.77 14.65 -5.30
N TYR A 30 0.30 14.34 -4.56
CA TYR A 30 1.62 14.96 -4.77
C TYR A 30 2.18 14.64 -6.16
N VAL A 31 2.01 13.40 -6.64
CA VAL A 31 2.44 13.00 -8.00
C VAL A 31 1.68 13.80 -9.05
N VAL A 32 0.34 13.84 -8.96
CA VAL A 32 -0.51 14.51 -9.96
C VAL A 32 -0.24 16.02 -10.02
N ASN A 33 0.11 16.65 -8.90
CA ASN A 33 0.39 18.08 -8.83
C ASN A 33 1.88 18.44 -8.98
N GLY A 34 2.73 17.48 -9.30
CA GLY A 34 4.16 17.70 -9.54
C GLY A 34 4.98 18.05 -8.28
N PHE A 35 4.44 17.77 -7.10
CA PHE A 35 5.14 17.96 -5.82
C PHE A 35 5.94 16.75 -5.36
N PHE A 36 5.89 15.67 -6.11
CA PHE A 36 6.68 14.49 -5.80
C PHE A 36 8.14 14.70 -6.22
N GLN A 37 9.10 14.26 -5.40
CA GLN A 37 10.53 14.53 -5.60
C GLN A 37 11.08 14.04 -6.94
N LEU A 38 10.48 13.00 -7.49
CA LEU A 38 10.81 12.40 -8.77
C LEU A 38 9.52 12.23 -9.59
N PRO A 39 9.11 13.25 -10.34
CA PRO A 39 7.89 13.16 -11.14
C PRO A 39 8.06 12.11 -12.25
N PRO A 40 7.03 11.31 -12.54
CA PRO A 40 7.07 10.38 -13.66
C PRO A 40 7.18 11.13 -14.99
N ALA A 41 7.74 10.46 -16.00
CA ALA A 41 7.63 10.94 -17.38
C ALA A 41 6.15 10.93 -17.80
N LEU A 42 5.67 12.01 -18.42
CA LEU A 42 4.30 12.12 -18.88
C LEU A 42 4.12 11.59 -20.32
N PRO A 43 3.01 10.95 -20.65
CA PRO A 43 1.83 10.69 -19.80
C PRO A 43 2.07 9.58 -18.77
N ALA A 44 1.52 9.73 -17.56
CA ALA A 44 1.63 8.73 -16.51
C ALA A 44 0.27 8.44 -15.86
N THR A 45 0.05 7.22 -15.43
CA THR A 45 -1.12 6.81 -14.64
C THR A 45 -0.73 6.84 -13.16
N PRO A 46 -1.46 7.54 -12.28
CA PRO A 46 -1.16 7.54 -10.85
C PRO A 46 -1.63 6.26 -10.15
N GLY A 47 -1.35 6.16 -8.85
CA GLY A 47 -1.75 5.07 -7.97
C GLY A 47 -0.58 4.20 -7.52
N PHE A 48 -0.43 4.06 -6.19
CA PHE A 48 0.68 3.34 -5.56
C PHE A 48 0.33 1.94 -5.09
N GLU A 49 -0.95 1.60 -5.00
CA GLU A 49 -1.39 0.32 -4.45
C GLU A 49 -2.68 -0.17 -5.11
N ALA A 50 -2.77 -1.47 -5.28
CA ALA A 50 -3.94 -2.13 -5.85
C ALA A 50 -4.17 -3.51 -5.22
N ALA A 51 -5.36 -4.04 -5.42
CA ALA A 51 -5.67 -5.45 -5.23
C ALA A 51 -6.48 -5.96 -6.43
N GLY A 52 -6.25 -7.22 -6.80
CA GLY A 52 -6.90 -7.79 -7.97
C GLY A 52 -6.51 -9.25 -8.19
N GLU A 53 -6.69 -9.69 -9.41
CA GLU A 53 -6.43 -11.06 -9.86
C GLU A 53 -5.32 -11.07 -10.92
N ILE A 54 -4.41 -12.02 -10.84
CA ILE A 54 -3.34 -12.16 -11.83
C ILE A 54 -3.94 -12.59 -13.19
N LEU A 55 -3.72 -11.78 -14.21
CA LEU A 55 -4.11 -12.05 -15.60
C LEU A 55 -3.08 -12.88 -16.35
N SER A 56 -1.82 -12.57 -16.17
CA SER A 56 -0.70 -13.26 -16.82
C SER A 56 0.57 -13.15 -15.99
N VAL A 57 1.48 -14.09 -16.19
CA VAL A 57 2.76 -14.17 -15.48
C VAL A 57 3.91 -14.18 -16.49
N GLY A 58 4.94 -13.39 -16.23
CA GLY A 58 6.17 -13.39 -17.02
C GLY A 58 7.07 -14.58 -16.69
N ALA A 59 8.07 -14.82 -17.52
CA ALA A 59 9.06 -15.87 -17.27
C ALA A 59 9.79 -15.65 -15.93
N GLY A 60 10.07 -16.72 -15.19
CA GLY A 60 10.79 -16.66 -13.91
C GLY A 60 9.94 -16.28 -12.69
N VAL A 61 8.64 -16.05 -12.85
CA VAL A 61 7.73 -15.86 -11.70
C VAL A 61 7.49 -17.21 -11.03
N GLU A 62 7.78 -17.28 -9.73
CA GLU A 62 7.54 -18.44 -8.89
C GLU A 62 6.51 -18.12 -7.80
N GLY A 63 5.73 -19.13 -7.40
CA GLY A 63 4.78 -19.03 -6.29
C GLY A 63 3.47 -18.29 -6.61
N PHE A 64 3.27 -17.83 -7.84
CA PHE A 64 2.05 -17.19 -8.31
C PHE A 64 1.60 -17.73 -9.67
N ALA A 65 0.29 -17.79 -9.87
CA ALA A 65 -0.34 -18.26 -11.08
C ALA A 65 -1.48 -17.33 -11.54
N VAL A 66 -1.91 -17.48 -12.78
CA VAL A 66 -3.10 -16.81 -13.32
C VAL A 66 -4.33 -17.17 -12.47
N GLY A 67 -5.10 -16.16 -12.11
CA GLY A 67 -6.28 -16.27 -11.23
C GLY A 67 -5.98 -16.08 -9.74
N ASP A 68 -4.72 -16.05 -9.32
CA ASP A 68 -4.39 -15.77 -7.93
C ASP A 68 -4.82 -14.37 -7.52
N ARG A 69 -5.39 -14.29 -6.31
CA ARG A 69 -5.84 -13.03 -5.71
C ARG A 69 -4.68 -12.40 -4.96
N VAL A 70 -4.34 -11.17 -5.32
CA VAL A 70 -3.15 -10.49 -4.77
C VAL A 70 -3.44 -9.03 -4.42
N LEU A 71 -2.66 -8.53 -3.46
CA LEU A 71 -2.43 -7.10 -3.31
C LEU A 71 -1.05 -6.75 -3.88
N ALA A 72 -0.90 -5.53 -4.35
CA ALA A 72 0.33 -5.03 -4.94
C ALA A 72 0.69 -3.65 -4.37
N VAL A 73 1.97 -3.44 -4.09
CA VAL A 73 2.56 -2.10 -3.94
C VAL A 73 3.30 -1.76 -5.20
N LEU A 74 3.02 -0.59 -5.78
CA LEU A 74 3.68 -0.12 -6.98
C LEU A 74 4.87 0.74 -6.57
N PRO A 75 6.11 0.24 -6.71
CA PRO A 75 7.26 0.94 -6.18
C PRO A 75 7.59 2.15 -7.04
N TYR A 76 8.09 3.17 -6.37
CA TYR A 76 8.85 4.21 -6.99
C TYR A 76 10.31 3.76 -7.05
N LEU A 77 10.78 3.35 -8.20
CA LEU A 77 12.15 2.89 -8.39
C LEU A 77 13.05 4.08 -8.73
N ASN A 78 14.19 4.20 -8.05
CA ASN A 78 15.17 5.27 -8.25
C ASN A 78 15.91 5.20 -9.61
N ASP A 79 15.63 4.19 -10.41
CA ASP A 79 16.22 3.98 -11.74
C ASP A 79 15.42 4.65 -12.89
N GLY A 80 14.43 5.46 -12.55
CA GLY A 80 13.54 6.11 -13.50
C GLY A 80 12.36 5.25 -13.99
N THR A 81 12.27 4.00 -13.58
CA THR A 81 11.10 3.14 -13.80
C THR A 81 10.08 3.35 -12.69
N ALA A 82 9.36 4.47 -12.74
CA ALA A 82 8.23 4.67 -11.87
C ALA A 82 7.09 3.75 -12.33
N THR A 83 6.79 2.73 -11.56
CA THR A 83 5.65 1.85 -11.80
C THR A 83 4.43 2.33 -11.03
N PHE A 84 4.05 3.61 -11.21
CA PHE A 84 2.70 4.04 -10.88
C PHE A 84 1.74 3.35 -11.83
N GLY A 85 0.47 3.40 -11.55
CA GLY A 85 -0.50 2.92 -12.52
C GLY A 85 -1.66 2.15 -11.92
N ALA A 86 -1.81 2.17 -10.59
CA ALA A 86 -2.90 1.46 -9.93
C ALA A 86 -4.29 2.02 -10.29
N PHE A 87 -4.38 3.28 -10.77
CA PHE A 87 -5.64 3.87 -11.22
C PHE A 87 -5.93 3.52 -12.68
N ALA A 88 -5.84 2.24 -13.00
CA ALA A 88 -6.13 1.65 -14.29
C ALA A 88 -6.82 0.30 -14.11
N GLU A 89 -7.40 -0.23 -15.18
CA GLU A 89 -8.02 -1.56 -15.15
C GLU A 89 -6.99 -2.68 -15.04
N GLN A 90 -5.78 -2.44 -15.54
CA GLN A 90 -4.67 -3.39 -15.49
C GLN A 90 -3.40 -2.69 -15.04
N VAL A 91 -2.54 -3.43 -14.33
CA VAL A 91 -1.21 -2.98 -13.94
C VAL A 91 -0.20 -4.12 -14.04
N VAL A 92 1.03 -3.79 -14.46
CA VAL A 92 2.17 -4.72 -14.43
C VAL A 92 3.10 -4.35 -13.29
N VAL A 93 3.45 -5.33 -12.47
CA VAL A 93 4.33 -5.14 -11.30
C VAL A 93 5.34 -6.29 -11.20
N PRO A 94 6.53 -6.06 -10.61
CA PRO A 94 7.43 -7.14 -10.25
C PRO A 94 6.75 -8.13 -9.27
N SER A 95 6.97 -9.42 -9.44
CA SER A 95 6.40 -10.45 -8.56
C SER A 95 6.87 -10.34 -7.10
N SER A 96 7.99 -9.68 -6.86
CA SER A 96 8.48 -9.34 -5.51
C SER A 96 7.68 -8.25 -4.79
N HIS A 97 6.76 -7.57 -5.48
CA HIS A 97 5.94 -6.47 -4.96
C HIS A 97 4.48 -6.84 -4.77
N ILE A 98 4.16 -8.12 -4.84
CA ILE A 98 2.82 -8.65 -4.59
C ILE A 98 2.80 -9.59 -3.40
N LEU A 99 1.63 -9.71 -2.78
CA LEU A 99 1.33 -10.69 -1.75
C LEU A 99 -0.02 -11.33 -2.04
N GLY A 100 -0.11 -12.63 -1.86
CA GLY A 100 -1.40 -13.34 -1.91
C GLY A 100 -2.33 -12.86 -0.80
N ILE A 101 -3.61 -12.72 -1.11
CA ILE A 101 -4.64 -12.35 -0.13
C ILE A 101 -5.54 -13.54 0.19
N PRO A 102 -6.01 -13.68 1.45
CA PRO A 102 -6.94 -14.74 1.83
C PRO A 102 -8.22 -14.72 0.99
N ALA A 103 -8.80 -15.89 0.71
CA ALA A 103 -9.99 -16.02 -0.13
C ALA A 103 -11.20 -15.22 0.40
N ASN A 104 -11.29 -15.04 1.72
CA ASN A 104 -12.35 -14.30 2.40
C ASN A 104 -12.08 -12.80 2.55
N MET A 105 -10.94 -12.29 2.06
CA MET A 105 -10.62 -10.85 2.12
C MET A 105 -11.16 -10.15 0.88
N GLU A 106 -11.94 -9.10 1.07
CA GLU A 106 -12.43 -8.27 -0.03
C GLU A 106 -11.30 -7.47 -0.68
N PHE A 107 -11.32 -7.27 -2.00
CA PHE A 107 -10.31 -6.52 -2.72
C PHE A 107 -10.19 -5.07 -2.23
N VAL A 108 -11.30 -4.45 -1.85
CA VAL A 108 -11.29 -3.08 -1.29
C VAL A 108 -10.49 -3.02 0.01
N THR A 109 -10.64 -4.01 0.88
CA THR A 109 -9.86 -4.11 2.12
C THR A 109 -8.39 -4.37 1.80
N ALA A 110 -8.10 -5.30 0.89
CA ALA A 110 -6.73 -5.65 0.50
C ALA A 110 -5.99 -4.46 -0.13
N ALA A 111 -6.66 -3.68 -0.98
CA ALA A 111 -6.08 -2.52 -1.65
C ALA A 111 -5.66 -1.40 -0.68
N ALA A 112 -6.26 -1.32 0.51
CA ALA A 112 -5.93 -0.32 1.52
C ALA A 112 -4.74 -0.72 2.42
N ILE A 113 -4.13 -1.90 2.23
CA ILE A 113 -3.08 -2.41 3.11
C ILE A 113 -1.67 -1.93 2.71
N PRO A 114 -1.24 -2.00 1.44
CA PRO A 114 0.17 -1.90 1.08
C PRO A 114 0.84 -0.61 1.54
N VAL A 115 0.26 0.55 1.24
CA VAL A 115 0.90 1.84 1.54
C VAL A 115 0.84 2.16 3.03
N MET A 116 -0.37 2.14 3.64
CA MET A 116 -0.50 2.59 5.03
C MET A 116 0.11 1.61 6.03
N TYR A 117 -0.22 0.32 5.94
CA TYR A 117 0.31 -0.69 6.86
C TYR A 117 1.77 -1.04 6.54
N GLY A 118 2.16 -1.10 5.25
CA GLY A 118 3.53 -1.32 4.84
C GLY A 118 4.46 -0.23 5.37
N THR A 119 4.08 1.03 5.24
CA THR A 119 4.84 2.18 5.78
C THR A 119 4.99 2.09 7.30
N ALA A 120 3.89 1.90 8.03
CA ALA A 120 3.92 1.79 9.48
C ALA A 120 4.70 0.56 9.94
N HIS A 121 4.54 -0.58 9.27
CA HIS A 121 5.25 -1.82 9.59
C HIS A 121 6.77 -1.65 9.44
N ILE A 122 7.24 -1.12 8.31
CA ILE A 122 8.67 -0.89 8.09
C ILE A 122 9.23 0.08 9.13
N ALA A 123 8.51 1.17 9.42
CA ALA A 123 8.93 2.15 10.40
C ALA A 123 9.09 1.52 11.79
N LEU A 124 8.13 0.75 12.25
CA LEU A 124 8.12 0.20 13.60
C LEU A 124 9.01 -1.04 13.76
N THR A 125 9.02 -1.95 12.77
CA THR A 125 9.75 -3.22 12.91
C THR A 125 11.19 -3.16 12.41
N ARG A 126 11.44 -2.49 11.27
CA ARG A 126 12.78 -2.47 10.67
C ARG A 126 13.60 -1.24 11.05
N ARG A 127 12.98 -0.08 11.25
CA ARG A 127 13.69 1.16 11.56
C ARG A 127 13.77 1.39 13.06
N ALA A 128 12.63 1.42 13.76
CA ALA A 128 12.58 1.62 15.20
C ALA A 128 12.90 0.33 15.99
N GLN A 129 12.71 -0.84 15.38
CA GLN A 129 12.88 -2.15 16.04
C GLN A 129 12.10 -2.24 17.36
N LEU A 130 10.85 -1.74 17.34
CA LEU A 130 9.98 -1.64 18.50
C LEU A 130 9.85 -2.99 19.23
N GLN A 131 10.15 -2.98 20.55
CA GLN A 131 10.10 -4.16 21.39
C GLN A 131 8.83 -4.20 22.25
N PRO A 132 8.37 -5.39 22.62
CA PRO A 132 7.27 -5.54 23.60
C PRO A 132 7.57 -4.80 24.89
N GLY A 133 6.57 -4.09 25.44
CA GLY A 133 6.69 -3.30 26.68
C GLY A 133 7.23 -1.88 26.49
N GLU A 134 7.74 -1.53 25.32
CA GLU A 134 8.12 -0.15 25.04
C GLU A 134 6.90 0.77 24.89
N THR A 135 7.13 2.07 25.01
CA THR A 135 6.08 3.08 24.78
C THR A 135 6.25 3.72 23.42
N LEU A 136 5.23 3.58 22.58
CA LEU A 136 5.13 4.18 21.26
C LEU A 136 4.25 5.43 21.30
N LEU A 137 4.80 6.60 20.93
CA LEU A 137 4.01 7.81 20.68
C LEU A 137 3.66 7.92 19.19
N VAL A 138 2.37 7.98 18.89
CA VAL A 138 1.86 8.19 17.52
C VAL A 138 1.19 9.55 17.43
N THR A 139 1.79 10.47 16.69
CA THR A 139 1.17 11.77 16.39
C THR A 139 0.34 11.68 15.11
N GLY A 140 -0.78 12.42 15.05
CA GLY A 140 -1.71 12.34 13.92
C GLY A 140 -2.32 10.93 13.74
N ALA A 141 -2.57 10.25 14.83
CA ALA A 141 -2.97 8.84 14.89
C ALA A 141 -4.29 8.51 14.18
N SER A 142 -5.13 9.51 13.91
CA SER A 142 -6.37 9.32 13.12
C SER A 142 -6.16 9.33 11.60
N GLY A 143 -4.96 9.65 11.13
CA GLY A 143 -4.60 9.56 9.72
C GLY A 143 -4.32 8.11 9.28
N THR A 144 -4.13 7.90 7.97
CA THR A 144 -3.96 6.55 7.40
C THR A 144 -2.78 5.79 8.03
N THR A 145 -1.55 6.30 7.92
CA THR A 145 -0.37 5.67 8.48
C THR A 145 -0.40 5.64 10.02
N GLY A 146 -0.92 6.70 10.66
CA GLY A 146 -1.04 6.76 12.12
C GLY A 146 -1.95 5.68 12.70
N SER A 147 -3.12 5.46 12.07
CA SER A 147 -4.06 4.40 12.50
C SER A 147 -3.47 2.99 12.32
N ALA A 148 -2.69 2.77 11.26
CA ALA A 148 -1.96 1.53 11.09
C ALA A 148 -0.86 1.36 12.15
N ALA A 149 -0.13 2.45 12.48
CA ALA A 149 0.92 2.41 13.50
C ALA A 149 0.37 2.08 14.89
N VAL A 150 -0.81 2.61 15.26
CA VAL A 150 -1.49 2.25 16.52
C VAL A 150 -1.74 0.74 16.58
N GLN A 151 -2.38 0.18 15.54
CA GLN A 151 -2.74 -1.23 15.51
C GLN A 151 -1.50 -2.15 15.50
N ILE A 152 -0.49 -1.82 14.71
CA ILE A 152 0.78 -2.58 14.66
C ILE A 152 1.51 -2.48 16.00
N GLY A 153 1.61 -1.28 16.59
CA GLY A 153 2.25 -1.08 17.89
C GLY A 153 1.61 -1.92 18.99
N LYS A 154 0.27 -1.95 19.04
CA LYS A 154 -0.46 -2.83 19.97
C LYS A 154 -0.18 -4.30 19.73
N ARG A 155 -0.18 -4.72 18.48
CA ARG A 155 0.11 -6.12 18.12
C ARG A 155 1.54 -6.54 18.47
N LEU A 156 2.48 -5.60 18.46
CA LEU A 156 3.88 -5.82 18.88
C LEU A 156 4.05 -5.77 20.40
N GLY A 157 2.97 -5.53 21.18
CA GLY A 157 3.03 -5.49 22.64
C GLY A 157 3.49 -4.18 23.23
N ALA A 158 3.50 -3.10 22.46
CA ALA A 158 3.84 -1.77 22.97
C ALA A 158 2.67 -1.13 23.74
N ARG A 159 3.02 -0.22 24.67
CA ARG A 159 2.07 0.78 25.17
C ARG A 159 1.96 1.90 24.15
N VAL A 160 0.75 2.17 23.63
CA VAL A 160 0.54 3.16 22.58
C VAL A 160 -0.11 4.42 23.14
N ILE A 161 0.61 5.52 23.06
CA ILE A 161 0.10 6.88 23.31
C ILE A 161 -0.16 7.53 21.95
N ALA A 162 -1.38 8.02 21.74
CA ALA A 162 -1.78 8.53 20.45
C ALA A 162 -2.39 9.92 20.55
N THR A 163 -2.06 10.80 19.59
CA THR A 163 -2.68 12.13 19.53
C THR A 163 -3.54 12.27 18.28
N ALA A 164 -4.73 12.85 18.47
CA ALA A 164 -5.65 13.18 17.38
C ALA A 164 -6.41 14.47 17.72
N SER A 165 -6.92 15.16 16.70
CA SER A 165 -7.69 16.40 16.88
C SER A 165 -9.18 16.09 17.07
N GLY A 166 -9.74 16.57 18.18
CA GLY A 166 -11.17 16.46 18.48
C GLY A 166 -11.60 15.10 19.03
N SER A 167 -12.69 15.13 19.79
CA SER A 167 -13.17 13.97 20.58
C SER A 167 -13.55 12.76 19.73
N GLU A 168 -14.16 12.95 18.58
CA GLU A 168 -14.55 11.86 17.67
C GLU A 168 -13.32 11.07 17.17
N LYS A 169 -12.26 11.77 16.71
CA LYS A 169 -11.04 11.14 16.25
C LYS A 169 -10.28 10.47 17.38
N VAL A 170 -10.28 11.06 18.58
CA VAL A 170 -9.71 10.42 19.78
C VAL A 170 -10.43 9.12 20.09
N ALA A 171 -11.76 9.13 20.13
CA ALA A 171 -12.55 7.91 20.37
C ALA A 171 -12.26 6.81 19.34
N ARG A 172 -12.14 7.19 18.06
CA ARG A 172 -11.78 6.22 17.00
C ARG A 172 -10.38 5.64 17.21
N VAL A 173 -9.40 6.44 17.57
CA VAL A 173 -8.01 5.98 17.80
C VAL A 173 -7.95 5.05 19.03
N GLN A 174 -8.73 5.33 20.08
CA GLN A 174 -8.87 4.43 21.22
C GLN A 174 -9.49 3.08 20.82
N GLN A 175 -10.52 3.08 19.94
CA GLN A 175 -11.10 1.83 19.41
C GLN A 175 -10.08 1.02 18.58
N LEU A 176 -9.08 1.65 17.97
CA LEU A 176 -7.98 0.98 17.28
C LEU A 176 -6.93 0.40 18.23
N GLY A 177 -7.04 0.67 19.53
CA GLY A 177 -6.22 0.07 20.58
C GLY A 177 -5.21 1.02 21.24
N ALA A 178 -5.28 2.33 21.03
CA ALA A 178 -4.45 3.26 21.79
C ALA A 178 -4.80 3.20 23.29
N ASP A 179 -3.76 3.22 24.13
CA ASP A 179 -3.93 3.16 25.59
C ASP A 179 -4.22 4.55 26.20
N VAL A 180 -3.73 5.62 25.54
CA VAL A 180 -3.89 7.02 25.94
C VAL A 180 -4.06 7.90 24.72
#